data_202b0e34c23c82f454e728c9b695db99
#
_entry.id   202b0e34c23c82f454e728c9b695db99
#
_cell.length_a   1.000
_cell.length_b   1.000
_cell.length_c   1.000
_cell.angle_alpha   90.00
_cell.angle_beta   90.00
_cell.angle_gamma   90.00
#
_symmetry.space_group_name_H-M   'P 1'
#
loop_
_entity.id
_entity.type
_entity.pdbx_description
1 polymer ?
#
loop_
_entity_poly.entity_id
_entity_poly.type
_entity_poly.pdbx_seq_one_letter_code
_entity_poly.pdbx_strand_id
1 'polypeptide(L)'
;MKKIFIITFLLITVQINAQNTIEWDGKYQLQLSDFQSSATQIGNVKINSIHTASSLDFTFQMSNIEFMFTKNFNSKVNSTFKRDAASIIATDTTTANYLINFAQYEFDLSELYARKLRKEIYDQKGTFSDASFLQVIYDAIQKQYTKDHAIASKITDLGQNEKKLLEIRTDVLKRIQEYPDFCKNCKPPKKKS
;
A
#
# COMPACT_ATOMS: atom_id res chain seq x y z
N MET A 1 48.91 -40.22 -20.89
CA MET A 1 48.35 -38.84 -20.96
C MET A 1 47.02 -38.87 -20.25
N LYS A 2 46.96 -38.37 -19.00
CA LYS A 2 45.74 -38.30 -18.19
C LYS A 2 45.07 -36.96 -18.46
N LYS A 3 43.84 -36.98 -19.04
CA LYS A 3 43.01 -35.77 -19.23
C LYS A 3 42.33 -35.46 -17.90
N ILE A 4 42.73 -34.33 -17.30
CA ILE A 4 42.06 -33.77 -16.11
C ILE A 4 40.84 -33.00 -16.60
N PHE A 5 39.64 -33.49 -16.26
CA PHE A 5 38.37 -32.76 -16.46
C PHE A 5 38.20 -31.80 -15.28
N ILE A 6 38.41 -30.51 -15.53
CA ILE A 6 38.06 -29.45 -14.56
C ILE A 6 36.58 -29.13 -14.73
N ILE A 7 35.73 -29.62 -13.80
CA ILE A 7 34.33 -29.23 -13.71
C ILE A 7 34.29 -27.90 -12.98
N THR A 8 34.14 -26.84 -13.73
CA THR A 8 33.87 -25.50 -13.17
C THR A 8 32.41 -25.45 -12.70
N PHE A 9 32.22 -25.59 -11.39
CA PHE A 9 30.91 -25.43 -10.75
C PHE A 9 30.55 -23.93 -10.72
N LEU A 10 29.72 -23.49 -11.67
CA LEU A 10 29.23 -22.12 -11.75
C LEU A 10 28.24 -21.93 -10.62
N LEU A 11 28.67 -21.37 -9.50
CA LEU A 11 27.80 -20.89 -8.41
C LEU A 11 26.98 -19.71 -8.92
N ILE A 12 25.76 -19.99 -9.40
CA ILE A 12 24.74 -18.97 -9.67
C ILE A 12 24.27 -18.48 -8.31
N THR A 13 24.85 -17.40 -7.81
CA THR A 13 24.30 -16.65 -6.68
C THR A 13 23.04 -15.95 -7.17
N VAL A 14 21.88 -16.55 -6.92
CA VAL A 14 20.60 -15.86 -7.07
C VAL A 14 20.59 -14.76 -6.02
N GLN A 15 20.87 -13.54 -6.44
CA GLN A 15 20.64 -12.34 -5.63
C GLN A 15 19.12 -12.21 -5.48
N ILE A 16 18.57 -12.72 -4.40
CA ILE A 16 17.21 -12.42 -3.96
C ILE A 16 17.27 -10.97 -3.49
N ASN A 17 17.04 -10.04 -4.41
CA ASN A 17 16.71 -8.68 -4.03
C ASN A 17 15.38 -8.77 -3.29
N ALA A 18 15.44 -8.80 -1.97
CA ALA A 18 14.26 -8.64 -1.12
C ALA A 18 13.64 -7.30 -1.53
N GLN A 19 12.50 -7.37 -2.21
CA GLN A 19 11.82 -6.18 -2.71
C GLN A 19 11.39 -5.37 -1.51
N ASN A 20 12.01 -4.20 -1.29
CA ASN A 20 11.76 -3.34 -0.13
C ASN A 20 10.32 -2.79 -0.09
N THR A 21 9.61 -2.93 -1.21
CA THR A 21 8.25 -2.44 -1.36
C THR A 21 7.32 -3.58 -1.75
N ILE A 22 6.24 -3.75 -1.02
CA ILE A 22 5.14 -4.66 -1.34
C ILE A 22 4.04 -3.83 -1.99
N GLU A 23 3.59 -4.22 -3.18
CA GLU A 23 2.38 -3.67 -3.79
C GLU A 23 1.16 -4.44 -3.28
N TRP A 24 0.05 -3.72 -3.07
CA TRP A 24 -1.19 -4.36 -2.66
C TRP A 24 -1.76 -5.24 -3.79
N ASP A 25 -2.01 -6.51 -3.49
CA ASP A 25 -2.56 -7.50 -4.42
C ASP A 25 -3.86 -8.17 -3.91
N GLY A 26 -4.30 -7.80 -2.69
CA GLY A 26 -5.46 -8.37 -2.03
C GLY A 26 -5.26 -9.76 -1.44
N LYS A 27 -4.07 -10.32 -1.51
CA LYS A 27 -3.76 -11.69 -1.05
C LYS A 27 -2.65 -11.71 -0.01
N TYR A 28 -1.65 -10.87 -0.19
CA TYR A 28 -0.51 -10.82 0.72
C TYR A 28 -0.95 -10.42 2.12
N GLN A 29 -0.49 -11.19 3.10
CA GLN A 29 -0.70 -10.89 4.52
C GLN A 29 0.63 -10.45 5.13
N LEU A 30 0.66 -9.25 5.70
CA LEU A 30 1.83 -8.71 6.37
C LEU A 30 2.26 -9.61 7.52
N GLN A 31 3.57 -9.74 7.68
CA GLN A 31 4.22 -10.53 8.72
C GLN A 31 5.23 -9.67 9.47
N LEU A 32 5.65 -10.11 10.65
CA LEU A 32 6.68 -9.40 11.43
C LEU A 32 7.96 -9.13 10.61
N SER A 33 8.35 -10.06 9.74
CA SER A 33 9.52 -9.93 8.86
C SER A 33 9.41 -8.82 7.81
N ASP A 34 8.22 -8.22 7.65
CA ASP A 34 8.01 -7.07 6.76
C ASP A 34 8.33 -5.72 7.44
N PHE A 35 8.51 -5.71 8.75
CA PHE A 35 8.87 -4.52 9.53
C PHE A 35 10.38 -4.46 9.73
N GLN A 36 11.10 -4.03 8.67
CA GLN A 36 12.56 -4.15 8.56
C GLN A 36 13.31 -2.89 9.03
N SER A 37 12.60 -1.85 9.48
CA SER A 37 13.24 -0.69 10.08
C SER A 37 14.05 -1.12 11.32
N SER A 38 15.23 -0.54 11.50
CA SER A 38 16.06 -0.73 12.71
C SER A 38 15.38 -0.31 14.02
N ALA A 39 14.27 0.43 13.92
CA ALA A 39 13.45 0.80 15.08
C ALA A 39 12.52 -0.32 15.54
N THR A 40 12.38 -1.44 14.80
CA THR A 40 11.53 -2.57 15.22
C THR A 40 12.12 -3.25 16.45
N GLN A 41 11.31 -3.31 17.52
CA GLN A 41 11.73 -3.90 18.80
C GLN A 41 10.55 -4.61 19.48
N ILE A 42 10.76 -5.86 19.91
CA ILE A 42 9.79 -6.64 20.66
C ILE A 42 10.42 -7.06 22.00
N GLY A 43 9.70 -6.79 23.09
CA GLY A 43 10.17 -7.00 24.45
C GLY A 43 11.05 -5.85 24.97
N ASN A 44 11.12 -5.75 26.29
CA ASN A 44 11.91 -4.73 27.02
C ASN A 44 11.58 -3.28 26.67
N VAL A 45 10.34 -3.01 26.24
CA VAL A 45 9.82 -1.67 25.95
C VAL A 45 8.66 -1.34 26.89
N LYS A 46 8.40 -0.04 27.11
CA LYS A 46 7.32 0.44 28.00
C LYS A 46 6.06 0.89 27.24
N ILE A 47 6.19 1.08 25.94
CA ILE A 47 5.10 1.59 25.08
C ILE A 47 4.97 0.71 23.85
N ASN A 48 3.76 0.67 23.30
CA ASN A 48 3.50 0.04 22.03
C ASN A 48 3.33 1.12 20.96
N SER A 49 3.94 0.95 19.82
CA SER A 49 3.77 1.85 18.69
C SER A 49 3.99 1.14 17.37
N ILE A 50 3.43 1.70 16.32
CA ILE A 50 3.59 1.20 14.98
C ILE A 50 3.77 2.36 13.99
N HIS A 51 4.67 2.16 13.05
CA HIS A 51 4.77 2.95 11.83
C HIS A 51 4.59 1.99 10.64
N THR A 52 3.42 2.04 10.03
CA THR A 52 3.04 1.04 9.02
C THR A 52 3.70 1.24 7.68
N ALA A 53 4.20 2.44 7.39
CA ALA A 53 4.77 2.79 6.09
C ALA A 53 3.90 2.37 4.87
N SER A 54 2.58 2.18 5.11
CA SER A 54 1.58 2.05 4.05
C SER A 54 1.37 3.41 3.41
N SER A 55 1.43 3.47 2.09
CA SER A 55 1.29 4.74 1.38
C SER A 55 0.40 4.63 0.16
N LEU A 56 -0.30 5.73 -0.10
CA LEU A 56 -0.96 6.03 -1.35
C LEU A 56 -0.01 6.92 -2.15
N ASP A 57 0.70 6.32 -3.09
CA ASP A 57 1.68 7.03 -3.92
C ASP A 57 1.06 7.41 -5.26
N PHE A 58 1.14 8.69 -5.60
CA PHE A 58 0.78 9.20 -6.90
C PHE A 58 1.95 9.99 -7.50
N THR A 59 2.37 9.58 -8.69
CA THR A 59 3.46 10.25 -9.40
C THR A 59 2.91 11.41 -10.21
N PHE A 60 3.07 12.63 -9.68
CA PHE A 60 2.70 13.88 -10.38
C PHE A 60 3.69 14.25 -11.51
N GLN A 61 4.81 13.54 -11.62
CA GLN A 61 5.83 13.82 -12.65
C GLN A 61 5.38 13.28 -14.00
N MET A 62 4.57 14.06 -14.69
CA MET A 62 4.26 13.82 -16.11
C MET A 62 4.22 15.14 -16.85
N SER A 63 4.63 15.11 -18.12
CA SER A 63 4.51 16.28 -19.00
C SER A 63 3.04 16.55 -19.32
N ASN A 64 2.71 17.78 -19.71
CA ASN A 64 1.35 18.13 -20.16
C ASN A 64 0.92 17.24 -21.35
N ILE A 65 1.84 16.92 -22.24
CA ILE A 65 1.58 16.04 -23.39
C ILE A 65 1.24 14.61 -22.90
N GLU A 66 2.04 14.05 -22.01
CA GLU A 66 1.76 12.73 -21.42
C GLU A 66 0.41 12.74 -20.70
N PHE A 67 0.12 13.79 -19.93
CA PHE A 67 -1.16 13.94 -19.25
C PHE A 67 -2.34 13.96 -20.23
N MET A 68 -2.24 14.72 -21.31
CA MET A 68 -3.32 14.82 -22.33
C MET A 68 -3.62 13.45 -22.96
N PHE A 69 -2.60 12.68 -23.32
CA PHE A 69 -2.75 11.39 -23.99
C PHE A 69 -2.99 10.20 -23.06
N THR A 70 -2.71 10.33 -21.76
CA THR A 70 -2.98 9.26 -20.80
C THR A 70 -4.48 9.11 -20.58
N LYS A 71 -5.04 7.99 -21.01
CA LYS A 71 -6.48 7.65 -20.85
C LYS A 71 -6.75 6.84 -19.60
N ASN A 72 -5.73 6.11 -19.11
CA ASN A 72 -5.83 5.25 -17.93
C ASN A 72 -4.78 5.65 -16.89
N PHE A 73 -5.22 6.21 -15.78
CA PHE A 73 -4.37 6.62 -14.66
C PHE A 73 -4.23 5.53 -13.58
N ASN A 74 -4.87 4.37 -13.73
CA ASN A 74 -4.85 3.33 -12.71
C ASN A 74 -3.42 2.91 -12.33
N SER A 75 -2.54 2.74 -13.33
CA SER A 75 -1.14 2.36 -13.11
C SER A 75 -0.25 3.48 -12.55
N LYS A 76 -0.74 4.71 -12.50
CA LYS A 76 0.00 5.88 -12.00
C LYS A 76 -0.23 6.11 -10.50
N VAL A 77 -1.21 5.45 -9.91
CA VAL A 77 -1.54 5.52 -8.49
C VAL A 77 -1.25 4.17 -7.86
N ASN A 78 -0.40 4.12 -6.85
CA ASN A 78 0.02 2.89 -6.20
C ASN A 78 -0.38 2.87 -4.74
N SER A 79 -0.77 1.70 -4.26
CA SER A 79 -0.87 1.37 -2.84
C SER A 79 0.30 0.46 -2.50
N THR A 80 1.19 0.91 -1.63
CA THR A 80 2.44 0.23 -1.32
C THR A 80 2.70 0.17 0.18
N PHE A 81 3.45 -0.85 0.59
CA PHE A 81 4.00 -0.99 1.94
C PHE A 81 5.52 -1.03 1.84
N LYS A 82 6.21 -0.10 2.53
CA LYS A 82 7.68 0.03 2.47
C LYS A 82 8.30 -0.65 3.68
N ARG A 83 8.89 -1.83 3.46
CA ARG A 83 9.43 -2.68 4.52
C ARG A 83 10.52 -2.01 5.35
N ASP A 84 11.45 -1.34 4.69
CA ASP A 84 12.59 -0.67 5.32
C ASP A 84 12.22 0.54 6.19
N ALA A 85 11.05 1.14 5.92
CA ALA A 85 10.51 2.24 6.69
C ALA A 85 9.54 1.77 7.79
N ALA A 86 8.93 0.59 7.64
CA ALA A 86 7.94 0.06 8.59
C ALA A 86 8.60 -0.42 9.88
N SER A 87 8.02 -0.07 11.03
CA SER A 87 8.50 -0.50 12.35
C SER A 87 7.38 -0.84 13.32
N ILE A 88 7.65 -1.81 14.19
CA ILE A 88 6.81 -2.18 15.34
C ILE A 88 7.64 -2.09 16.61
N ILE A 89 7.10 -1.41 17.62
CA ILE A 89 7.59 -1.45 18.99
C ILE A 89 6.49 -2.08 19.84
N ALA A 90 6.75 -3.24 20.46
CA ALA A 90 5.75 -3.98 21.20
C ALA A 90 6.35 -4.61 22.48
N THR A 91 5.56 -4.64 23.53
CA THR A 91 5.96 -5.23 24.82
C THR A 91 6.17 -6.74 24.73
N ASP A 92 5.46 -7.40 23.82
CA ASP A 92 5.50 -8.85 23.63
C ASP A 92 5.00 -9.24 22.21
N THR A 93 5.12 -10.51 21.87
CA THR A 93 4.71 -11.05 20.55
C THR A 93 3.20 -10.95 20.31
N THR A 94 2.37 -11.10 21.34
CA THR A 94 0.92 -10.97 21.21
C THR A 94 0.54 -9.57 20.78
N THR A 95 1.09 -8.57 21.45
CA THR A 95 0.91 -7.15 21.10
C THR A 95 1.45 -6.86 19.69
N ALA A 96 2.61 -7.43 19.32
CA ALA A 96 3.13 -7.28 17.96
C ALA A 96 2.16 -7.80 16.91
N ASN A 97 1.47 -8.93 17.14
CA ASN A 97 0.48 -9.47 16.23
C ASN A 97 -0.75 -8.56 16.08
N TYR A 98 -1.20 -7.91 17.16
CA TYR A 98 -2.27 -6.90 17.05
C TYR A 98 -1.85 -5.72 16.16
N LEU A 99 -0.63 -5.23 16.31
CA LEU A 99 -0.09 -4.16 15.49
C LEU A 99 0.07 -4.58 14.02
N ILE A 100 0.50 -5.82 13.75
CA ILE A 100 0.58 -6.36 12.37
C ILE A 100 -0.80 -6.42 11.73
N ASN A 101 -1.81 -6.89 12.46
CA ASN A 101 -3.19 -6.92 11.96
C ASN A 101 -3.74 -5.52 11.68
N PHE A 102 -3.39 -4.54 12.51
CA PHE A 102 -3.71 -3.14 12.27
C PHE A 102 -3.00 -2.60 11.03
N ALA A 103 -1.71 -2.89 10.83
CA ALA A 103 -0.98 -2.52 9.63
C ALA A 103 -1.60 -3.13 8.36
N GLN A 104 -2.08 -4.37 8.44
CA GLN A 104 -2.79 -5.00 7.33
C GLN A 104 -4.08 -4.24 6.98
N TYR A 105 -4.84 -3.82 7.99
CA TYR A 105 -6.00 -2.95 7.77
C TYR A 105 -5.62 -1.65 7.07
N GLU A 106 -4.54 -0.99 7.49
CA GLU A 106 -4.07 0.25 6.88
C GLU A 106 -3.61 0.05 5.43
N PHE A 107 -3.00 -1.08 5.14
CA PHE A 107 -2.61 -1.44 3.78
C PHE A 107 -3.84 -1.65 2.89
N ASP A 108 -4.89 -2.33 3.39
CA ASP A 108 -6.16 -2.47 2.68
C ASP A 108 -6.85 -1.10 2.51
N LEU A 109 -6.82 -0.24 3.54
CA LEU A 109 -7.37 1.12 3.48
C LEU A 109 -6.66 1.97 2.42
N SER A 110 -5.34 1.84 2.29
CA SER A 110 -4.57 2.59 1.28
C SER A 110 -5.01 2.22 -0.15
N GLU A 111 -5.30 0.95 -0.43
CA GLU A 111 -5.85 0.53 -1.74
C GLU A 111 -7.27 1.05 -1.97
N LEU A 112 -8.12 1.06 -0.95
CA LEU A 112 -9.45 1.68 -1.08
C LEU A 112 -9.33 3.13 -1.56
N TYR A 113 -8.43 3.89 -0.95
CA TYR A 113 -8.24 5.29 -1.30
C TYR A 113 -7.47 5.46 -2.62
N ALA A 114 -6.60 4.51 -2.99
CA ALA A 114 -6.00 4.46 -4.32
C ALA A 114 -7.07 4.29 -5.40
N ARG A 115 -8.03 3.38 -5.21
CA ARG A 115 -9.13 3.20 -6.16
C ARG A 115 -10.05 4.40 -6.25
N LYS A 116 -10.36 5.04 -5.12
CA LYS A 116 -11.12 6.30 -5.12
C LYS A 116 -10.39 7.39 -5.88
N LEU A 117 -9.07 7.56 -5.65
CA LEU A 117 -8.28 8.55 -6.38
C LEU A 117 -8.27 8.27 -7.89
N ARG A 118 -8.06 7.02 -8.30
CA ARG A 118 -8.12 6.60 -9.72
C ARG A 118 -9.45 6.93 -10.35
N LYS A 119 -10.57 6.68 -9.63
CA LYS A 119 -11.92 7.02 -10.07
C LYS A 119 -12.13 8.53 -10.19
N GLU A 120 -11.74 9.30 -9.19
CA GLU A 120 -11.87 10.76 -9.22
C GLU A 120 -11.09 11.37 -10.40
N ILE A 121 -9.85 10.91 -10.64
CA ILE A 121 -9.07 11.34 -11.80
C ILE A 121 -9.81 10.97 -13.10
N TYR A 122 -10.33 9.75 -13.19
CA TYR A 122 -11.10 9.31 -14.35
C TYR A 122 -12.34 10.18 -14.57
N ASP A 123 -13.11 10.48 -13.53
CA ASP A 123 -14.35 11.24 -13.64
C ASP A 123 -14.09 12.70 -14.05
N GLN A 124 -13.09 13.34 -13.45
CA GLN A 124 -12.84 14.77 -13.63
C GLN A 124 -11.96 15.10 -14.84
N LYS A 125 -11.14 14.15 -15.31
CA LYS A 125 -10.28 14.39 -16.47
C LYS A 125 -11.11 14.58 -17.75
N GLY A 126 -11.17 15.82 -18.25
CA GLY A 126 -11.74 16.16 -19.56
C GLY A 126 -10.68 16.13 -20.67
N THR A 127 -11.11 16.43 -21.92
CA THR A 127 -10.22 16.46 -23.10
C THR A 127 -9.19 17.58 -23.01
N PHE A 128 -9.55 18.70 -22.38
CA PHE A 128 -8.72 19.91 -22.28
C PHE A 128 -8.29 20.24 -20.82
N SER A 129 -8.40 19.28 -19.90
CA SER A 129 -7.93 19.48 -18.53
C SER A 129 -6.40 19.63 -18.54
N ASP A 130 -5.89 20.55 -17.74
CA ASP A 130 -4.49 20.57 -17.34
C ASP A 130 -4.30 19.70 -16.08
N ALA A 131 -3.06 19.51 -15.64
CA ALA A 131 -2.76 18.66 -14.49
C ALA A 131 -3.04 19.32 -13.13
N SER A 132 -3.47 20.59 -13.08
CA SER A 132 -3.61 21.36 -11.82
C SER A 132 -4.69 20.78 -10.89
N PHE A 133 -5.75 20.19 -11.44
CA PHE A 133 -6.79 19.57 -10.63
C PHE A 133 -6.35 18.33 -9.85
N LEU A 134 -5.26 17.66 -10.30
CA LEU A 134 -4.78 16.44 -9.66
C LEU A 134 -4.38 16.67 -8.20
N GLN A 135 -3.71 17.81 -7.91
CA GLN A 135 -3.31 18.13 -6.54
C GLN A 135 -4.53 18.29 -5.63
N VAL A 136 -5.57 18.99 -6.11
CA VAL A 136 -6.80 19.24 -5.34
C VAL A 136 -7.50 17.92 -5.00
N ILE A 137 -7.60 16.99 -5.97
CA ILE A 137 -8.20 15.67 -5.75
C ILE A 137 -7.34 14.87 -4.76
N TYR A 138 -6.03 14.85 -4.97
CA TYR A 138 -5.10 14.12 -4.12
C TYR A 138 -5.21 14.58 -2.66
N ASP A 139 -5.17 15.89 -2.42
CA ASP A 139 -5.28 16.45 -1.08
C ASP A 139 -6.61 16.11 -0.41
N ALA A 140 -7.71 16.13 -1.16
CA ALA A 140 -9.02 15.75 -0.65
C ALA A 140 -9.07 14.25 -0.26
N ILE A 141 -8.49 13.38 -1.09
CA ILE A 141 -8.39 11.95 -0.83
C ILE A 141 -7.48 11.67 0.38
N GLN A 142 -6.31 12.31 0.47
CA GLN A 142 -5.39 12.18 1.60
C GLN A 142 -6.02 12.62 2.92
N LYS A 143 -6.79 13.70 2.91
CA LYS A 143 -7.52 14.17 4.09
C LYS A 143 -8.52 13.12 4.59
N GLN A 144 -9.26 12.48 3.68
CA GLN A 144 -10.21 11.43 4.04
C GLN A 144 -9.48 10.19 4.55
N TYR A 145 -8.42 9.75 3.88
CA TYR A 145 -7.58 8.63 4.30
C TYR A 145 -7.05 8.84 5.72
N THR A 146 -6.44 10.00 5.98
CA THR A 146 -5.89 10.33 7.31
C THR A 146 -6.97 10.36 8.39
N LYS A 147 -8.17 10.85 8.06
CA LYS A 147 -9.31 10.84 8.99
C LYS A 147 -9.74 9.42 9.34
N ASP A 148 -9.93 8.56 8.34
CA ASP A 148 -10.37 7.17 8.55
C ASP A 148 -9.29 6.37 9.32
N HIS A 149 -8.00 6.58 9.00
CA HIS A 149 -6.88 6.04 9.75
C HIS A 149 -6.93 6.43 11.24
N ALA A 150 -7.08 7.72 11.54
CA ALA A 150 -7.13 8.20 12.91
C ALA A 150 -8.33 7.65 13.70
N ILE A 151 -9.50 7.53 13.06
CA ILE A 151 -10.67 6.90 13.66
C ILE A 151 -10.39 5.43 13.96
N ALA A 152 -9.87 4.68 12.98
CA ALA A 152 -9.58 3.25 13.12
C ALA A 152 -8.57 2.99 14.24
N SER A 153 -7.47 3.75 14.27
CA SER A 153 -6.45 3.66 15.33
C SER A 153 -7.07 3.79 16.72
N LYS A 154 -7.96 4.78 16.90
CA LYS A 154 -8.63 5.04 18.17
C LYS A 154 -9.63 3.95 18.57
N ILE A 155 -10.54 3.54 17.64
CA ILE A 155 -11.63 2.61 18.00
C ILE A 155 -11.18 1.16 18.11
N THR A 156 -10.03 0.82 17.52
CA THR A 156 -9.43 -0.52 17.61
C THR A 156 -8.31 -0.61 18.64
N ASP A 157 -7.92 0.51 19.24
CA ASP A 157 -6.74 0.58 20.12
C ASP A 157 -5.52 -0.06 19.44
N LEU A 158 -5.16 0.44 18.25
CA LEU A 158 -4.09 -0.10 17.39
C LEU A 158 -4.18 -1.61 17.16
N GLY A 159 -5.39 -2.14 17.01
CA GLY A 159 -5.65 -3.54 16.72
C GLY A 159 -5.93 -4.43 17.92
N GLN A 160 -5.76 -3.96 19.16
CA GLN A 160 -6.05 -4.74 20.38
C GLN A 160 -7.54 -5.13 20.45
N ASN A 161 -8.44 -4.28 19.97
CA ASN A 161 -9.85 -4.64 19.78
C ASN A 161 -10.01 -5.40 18.45
N GLU A 162 -9.66 -6.67 18.44
CA GLU A 162 -9.67 -7.53 17.27
C GLU A 162 -11.05 -7.62 16.60
N LYS A 163 -12.13 -7.71 17.41
CA LYS A 163 -13.48 -7.75 16.88
C LYS A 163 -13.81 -6.50 16.06
N LYS A 164 -13.46 -5.32 16.61
CA LYS A 164 -13.70 -4.05 15.92
C LYS A 164 -12.80 -3.89 14.70
N LEU A 165 -11.55 -4.33 14.79
CA LEU A 165 -10.63 -4.32 13.65
C LEU A 165 -11.16 -5.21 12.50
N LEU A 166 -11.64 -6.42 12.80
CA LEU A 166 -12.20 -7.32 11.81
C LEU A 166 -13.44 -6.71 11.13
N GLU A 167 -14.32 -6.07 11.91
CA GLU A 167 -15.51 -5.38 11.38
C GLU A 167 -15.12 -4.29 10.37
N ILE A 168 -14.25 -3.36 10.75
CA ILE A 168 -13.87 -2.24 9.87
C ILE A 168 -13.03 -2.68 8.68
N ARG A 169 -12.17 -3.72 8.83
CA ARG A 169 -11.42 -4.30 7.73
C ARG A 169 -12.34 -4.96 6.70
N THR A 170 -13.35 -5.70 7.18
CA THR A 170 -14.37 -6.32 6.32
C THR A 170 -15.12 -5.25 5.51
N ASP A 171 -15.48 -4.12 6.14
CA ASP A 171 -16.10 -2.99 5.43
C ASP A 171 -15.15 -2.40 4.36
N VAL A 172 -13.88 -2.17 4.70
CA VAL A 172 -12.89 -1.68 3.73
C VAL A 172 -12.78 -2.62 2.53
N LEU A 173 -12.63 -3.93 2.75
CA LEU A 173 -12.53 -4.92 1.67
C LEU A 173 -13.78 -4.96 0.81
N LYS A 174 -14.97 -4.82 1.41
CA LYS A 174 -16.24 -4.71 0.66
C LYS A 174 -16.26 -3.45 -0.20
N ARG A 175 -15.90 -2.31 0.35
CA ARG A 175 -15.83 -1.02 -0.38
C ARG A 175 -14.80 -1.03 -1.50
N ILE A 176 -13.68 -1.76 -1.39
CA ILE A 176 -12.73 -1.99 -2.48
C ILE A 176 -13.43 -2.63 -3.69
N GLN A 177 -14.36 -3.56 -3.47
CA GLN A 177 -15.10 -4.22 -4.53
C GLN A 177 -16.14 -3.31 -5.24
N GLU A 178 -16.47 -2.16 -4.67
CA GLU A 178 -17.31 -1.14 -5.31
C GLU A 178 -16.58 -0.42 -6.47
N TYR A 179 -15.25 -0.58 -6.55
CA TYR A 179 -14.38 0.04 -7.57
C TYR A 179 -13.63 -1.01 -8.41
N PRO A 180 -14.32 -1.99 -9.06
CA PRO A 180 -13.64 -3.11 -9.73
C PRO A 180 -12.77 -2.65 -10.91
N ASP A 181 -13.20 -1.62 -11.65
CA ASP A 181 -12.50 -1.10 -12.82
C ASP A 181 -11.30 -0.20 -12.48
N PHE A 182 -11.12 0.12 -11.21
CA PHE A 182 -10.10 1.04 -10.70
C PHE A 182 -8.98 0.33 -9.94
N CYS A 183 -8.79 -0.98 -10.12
CA CYS A 183 -7.57 -1.64 -9.66
C CYS A 183 -6.36 -1.15 -10.48
N LYS A 184 -5.14 -1.27 -9.96
CA LYS A 184 -3.91 -0.78 -10.61
C LYS A 184 -3.78 -1.24 -12.09
N ASN A 185 -4.05 -2.51 -12.35
CA ASN A 185 -3.91 -3.13 -13.67
C ASN A 185 -5.24 -3.20 -14.45
N CYS A 186 -6.33 -2.66 -13.89
CA CYS A 186 -7.62 -2.64 -14.53
C CYS A 186 -7.72 -1.53 -15.60
N LYS A 187 -8.69 -1.67 -16.48
CA LYS A 187 -9.02 -0.63 -17.46
C LYS A 187 -10.32 0.03 -17.03
N PRO A 188 -10.33 1.36 -16.85
CA PRO A 188 -11.56 2.07 -16.55
C PRO A 188 -12.55 1.92 -17.73
N PRO A 189 -13.87 2.05 -17.49
CA PRO A 189 -14.88 1.97 -18.53
C PRO A 189 -14.64 3.03 -19.62
N LYS A 190 -15.16 2.80 -20.83
CA LYS A 190 -15.11 3.83 -21.88
C LYS A 190 -16.04 4.98 -21.49
N LYS A 191 -15.54 6.23 -21.48
CA LYS A 191 -16.43 7.39 -21.35
C LYS A 191 -17.40 7.40 -22.51
N LYS A 192 -18.70 7.51 -22.20
CA LYS A 192 -19.71 7.76 -23.24
C LYS A 192 -19.46 9.17 -23.76
N SER A 193 -19.21 9.28 -25.04
CA SER A 193 -19.12 10.56 -25.77
C SER A 193 -20.49 11.22 -25.84
#